data_0fab87d204eba0aeab586c01592e8d93
#
_entry.id   0fab87d204eba0aeab586c01592e8d93
#
_cell.length_a   1.000
_cell.length_b   1.000
_cell.length_c   1.000
_cell.angle_alpha   90.00
_cell.angle_beta   90.00
_cell.angle_gamma   90.00
#
_symmetry.space_group_name_H-M   'P 1'
#
loop_
_entity.id
_entity.type
_entity.pdbx_description
1 polymer ?
#
loop_
_entity_poly.entity_id
_entity_poly.type
_entity_poly.pdbx_seq_one_letter_code
_entity_poly.pdbx_strand_id
1 'polypeptide(L)'
;MKESARFTNGNQPITVRKVGPFLSCPVGYQFQPGGYCDYTEVMLQDGHVWVGYTWEGQRYYLPIRTWNGSAPPNQILGDLWGEIS
;
A
#
# COMPACT_ATOMS: atom_id res chain seq x y z
N MET A 1 1.09 -11.28 3.63
CA MET A 1 1.05 -12.39 2.65
C MET A 1 1.85 -12.01 1.41
N LYS A 2 2.35 -12.99 0.71
CA LYS A 2 3.11 -12.73 -0.52
C LYS A 2 2.18 -12.69 -1.71
N GLU A 3 2.30 -11.64 -2.49
CA GLU A 3 1.56 -11.46 -3.73
C GLU A 3 2.37 -10.52 -4.61
N SER A 4 2.57 -10.88 -5.86
CA SER A 4 3.33 -10.06 -6.79
C SER A 4 2.43 -9.49 -7.86
N ALA A 5 2.36 -8.16 -7.93
CA ALA A 5 1.55 -7.46 -8.93
C ALA A 5 2.05 -6.02 -9.05
N ARG A 6 1.42 -5.24 -9.91
CA ARG A 6 1.72 -3.82 -10.06
C ARG A 6 0.55 -2.99 -9.56
N PHE A 7 0.85 -2.03 -8.69
CA PHE A 7 -0.12 -1.00 -8.30
C PHE A 7 0.22 0.29 -9.04
N THR A 8 -0.77 0.86 -9.71
CA THR A 8 -0.66 2.18 -10.35
C THR A 8 -1.55 3.14 -9.60
N ASN A 9 -0.96 4.23 -9.08
CA ASN A 9 -1.71 5.22 -8.31
C ASN A 9 -2.71 5.95 -9.19
N GLY A 10 -3.84 6.32 -8.58
CA GLY A 10 -4.88 7.11 -9.25
C GLY A 10 -4.53 8.58 -9.33
N ASN A 11 -5.45 9.45 -8.88
CA ASN A 11 -5.34 10.89 -9.07
C ASN A 11 -4.96 11.68 -7.81
N GLN A 12 -4.63 11.00 -6.71
CA GLN A 12 -4.23 11.64 -5.47
C GLN A 12 -2.87 11.12 -5.00
N PRO A 13 -2.00 11.98 -4.44
CA PRO A 13 -0.74 11.49 -3.88
C PRO A 13 -1.02 10.65 -2.65
N ILE A 14 -0.17 9.64 -2.43
CA ILE A 14 -0.24 8.77 -1.26
C ILE A 14 1.08 8.86 -0.53
N THR A 15 1.03 8.97 0.80
CA THR A 15 2.25 8.99 1.62
C THR A 15 2.81 7.57 1.75
N VAL A 16 4.04 7.38 1.30
CA VAL A 16 4.76 6.12 1.43
C VAL A 16 5.51 6.11 2.75
N ARG A 17 5.50 4.97 3.44
CA ARG A 17 6.21 4.82 4.72
C ARG A 17 7.44 3.93 4.57
N LYS A 18 8.43 4.17 5.43
CA LYS A 18 9.60 3.31 5.59
C LYS A 18 9.45 2.51 6.88
N VAL A 19 10.21 1.45 7.04
CA VAL A 19 10.30 0.61 8.24
C VAL A 19 9.15 -0.39 8.34
N GLY A 20 7.91 0.04 8.20
CA GLY A 20 6.79 -0.87 8.29
C GLY A 20 5.47 -0.27 7.82
N PRO A 21 4.42 -1.09 7.73
CA PRO A 21 3.11 -0.66 7.21
C PRO A 21 2.26 -0.02 8.32
N PHE A 22 2.74 1.10 8.85
CA PHE A 22 2.06 1.83 9.91
C PHE A 22 2.09 3.32 9.65
N LEU A 23 1.00 4.00 9.98
CA LEU A 23 0.91 5.46 9.82
C LEU A 23 1.91 6.20 10.72
N SER A 24 2.38 5.55 11.79
CA SER A 24 3.38 6.13 12.67
C SER A 24 4.82 5.95 12.19
N CYS A 25 5.02 5.16 11.14
CA CYS A 25 6.37 4.95 10.60
C CYS A 25 6.86 6.17 9.84
N PRO A 26 8.19 6.33 9.70
CA PRO A 26 8.75 7.48 8.99
C PRO A 26 8.24 7.59 7.56
N VAL A 27 8.01 8.82 7.11
CA VAL A 27 7.61 9.09 5.73
C VAL A 27 8.80 8.83 4.80
N GLY A 28 8.56 8.06 3.74
CA GLY A 28 9.55 7.84 2.70
C GLY A 28 9.50 8.96 1.66
N TYR A 29 8.36 9.06 0.98
CA TYR A 29 8.12 10.10 -0.02
C TYR A 29 6.63 10.11 -0.36
N GLN A 30 6.20 11.07 -1.20
CA GLN A 30 4.83 11.11 -1.71
C GLN A 30 4.77 10.36 -3.04
N PHE A 31 3.93 9.33 -3.08
CA PHE A 31 3.72 8.52 -4.28
C PHE A 31 2.78 9.30 -5.21
N GLN A 32 3.30 9.80 -6.30
CA GLN A 32 2.58 10.74 -7.16
C GLN A 32 1.47 10.07 -7.96
N PRO A 33 0.45 10.84 -8.38
CA PRO A 33 -0.59 10.32 -9.27
C PRO A 33 0.03 9.73 -10.54
N GLY A 34 -0.49 8.58 -10.95
CA GLY A 34 0.02 7.86 -12.13
C GLY A 34 1.31 7.09 -11.90
N GLY A 35 1.94 7.24 -10.74
CA GLY A 35 3.13 6.46 -10.39
C GLY A 35 2.76 4.99 -10.17
N TYR A 36 3.73 4.11 -10.36
CA TYR A 36 3.50 2.68 -10.16
C TYR A 36 4.61 2.03 -9.36
N CYS A 37 4.31 0.90 -8.77
CA CYS A 37 5.32 0.05 -8.14
C CYS A 37 4.96 -1.42 -8.38
N ASP A 38 6.00 -2.24 -8.48
CA ASP A 38 5.83 -3.68 -8.55
C ASP A 38 6.03 -4.22 -7.13
N TYR A 39 4.94 -4.55 -6.46
CA TYR A 39 4.99 -5.00 -5.08
C TYR A 39 5.08 -6.51 -4.98
N THR A 40 5.60 -6.99 -3.86
CA THR A 40 5.80 -8.42 -3.61
C THR A 40 5.12 -8.90 -2.33
N GLU A 41 4.45 -8.01 -1.63
CA GLU A 41 3.89 -8.32 -0.32
C GLU A 41 2.64 -7.50 -0.07
N VAL A 42 1.65 -8.10 0.60
CA VAL A 42 0.42 -7.43 1.01
C VAL A 42 0.25 -7.60 2.51
N MET A 43 -0.06 -6.52 3.21
CA MET A 43 -0.26 -6.52 4.67
C MET A 43 -1.54 -5.79 5.03
N LEU A 44 -2.23 -6.31 6.06
CA LEU A 44 -3.43 -5.69 6.62
C LEU A 44 -3.05 -5.11 7.97
N GLN A 45 -2.80 -3.81 8.04
CA GLN A 45 -2.34 -3.15 9.23
C GLN A 45 -2.87 -1.72 9.32
N ASP A 46 -3.04 -1.26 10.55
CA ASP A 46 -3.32 0.15 10.85
C ASP A 46 -4.45 0.75 9.99
N GLY A 47 -5.54 -0.02 9.86
CA GLY A 47 -6.74 0.42 9.14
C GLY A 47 -6.63 0.45 7.62
N HIS A 48 -5.59 -0.14 7.06
CA HIS A 48 -5.33 -0.09 5.62
C HIS A 48 -4.84 -1.43 5.09
N VAL A 49 -5.02 -1.61 3.79
CA VAL A 49 -4.30 -2.64 3.03
C VAL A 49 -3.05 -1.98 2.47
N TRP A 50 -1.90 -2.55 2.77
CA TRP A 50 -0.60 -2.04 2.36
C TRP A 50 0.06 -2.98 1.38
N VAL A 51 0.84 -2.42 0.45
CA VAL A 51 1.74 -3.22 -0.39
C VAL A 51 3.18 -2.86 -0.06
N GLY A 52 4.05 -3.87 -0.09
CA GLY A 52 5.45 -3.69 0.19
C GLY A 52 6.28 -3.89 -1.08
N TYR A 53 7.21 -2.99 -1.33
CA TYR A 53 8.10 -3.06 -2.49
C TYR A 53 9.47 -2.51 -2.13
N THR A 54 10.46 -2.86 -2.95
CA THR A 54 11.83 -2.38 -2.78
C THR A 54 12.18 -1.48 -3.97
N TRP A 55 12.74 -0.32 -3.66
CA TRP A 55 13.18 0.63 -4.69
C TRP A 55 14.53 1.21 -4.27
N GLU A 56 15.50 1.10 -5.15
CA GLU A 56 16.87 1.57 -4.91
C GLU A 56 17.45 1.06 -3.58
N GLY A 57 17.19 -0.22 -3.28
CA GLY A 57 17.71 -0.86 -2.07
C GLY A 57 16.97 -0.55 -0.79
N GLN A 58 15.93 0.28 -0.84
CA GLN A 58 15.11 0.64 0.31
C GLN A 58 13.74 -0.03 0.24
N ARG A 59 13.29 -0.62 1.35
CA ARG A 59 11.95 -1.20 1.45
C ARG A 59 10.95 -0.11 1.77
N TYR A 60 9.85 -0.06 1.02
CA TYR A 60 8.76 0.90 1.22
C TYR A 60 7.44 0.19 1.41
N TYR A 61 6.52 0.89 2.08
CA TYR A 61 5.18 0.40 2.38
C TYR A 61 4.17 1.45 1.95
N LEU A 62 3.24 1.06 1.07
CA LEU A 62 2.28 1.96 0.45
C LEU A 62 0.86 1.51 0.81
N PRO A 63 0.06 2.35 1.50
CA PRO A 63 -1.35 2.03 1.70
C PRO A 63 -2.09 2.26 0.39
N ILE A 64 -2.94 1.31 -0.01
CA ILE A 64 -3.64 1.38 -1.30
C ILE A 64 -5.15 1.39 -1.17
N ARG A 65 -5.68 1.09 0.02
CA ARG A 65 -7.10 1.18 0.32
C ARG A 65 -7.31 1.05 1.83
N THR A 66 -8.48 1.49 2.31
CA THR A 66 -8.83 1.31 3.71
C THR A 66 -9.29 -0.12 3.98
N TRP A 67 -9.21 -0.52 5.25
CA TRP A 67 -9.60 -1.85 5.71
C TRP A 67 -10.19 -1.72 7.12
N ASN A 68 -11.33 -2.35 7.36
CA ASN A 68 -12.04 -2.19 8.62
C ASN A 68 -11.55 -3.09 9.76
N GLY A 69 -10.52 -3.88 9.53
CA GLY A 69 -9.95 -4.75 10.56
C GLY A 69 -10.60 -6.11 10.69
N SER A 70 -11.63 -6.42 9.91
CA SER A 70 -12.29 -7.72 9.96
C SER A 70 -11.57 -8.74 9.10
N ALA A 71 -11.58 -10.00 9.55
CA ALA A 71 -11.03 -11.08 8.74
C ALA A 71 -11.99 -11.47 7.62
N PRO A 72 -11.49 -11.97 6.48
CA PRO A 72 -12.36 -12.52 5.44
C PRO A 72 -13.22 -13.68 5.98
N PRO A 73 -14.43 -13.89 5.47
CA PRO A 73 -15.07 -13.16 4.36
C PRO A 73 -15.82 -11.90 4.77
N ASN A 74 -15.79 -11.54 6.04
CA ASN A 74 -16.61 -10.45 6.56
C ASN A 74 -15.93 -9.08 6.52
N GLN A 75 -14.73 -9.01 5.98
CA GLN A 75 -14.02 -7.73 5.90
C GLN A 75 -14.68 -6.80 4.88
N ILE A 76 -14.72 -5.52 5.24
CA ILE A 76 -15.19 -4.47 4.35
C ILE A 76 -13.96 -3.65 3.96
N LEU A 77 -13.72 -3.57 2.66
CA LEU A 77 -12.59 -2.81 2.12
C LEU A 77 -13.11 -1.51 1.53
N GLY A 78 -12.36 -0.44 1.72
CA GLY A 78 -12.61 0.81 1.03
C GLY A 78 -12.26 0.70 -0.45
N ASP A 79 -12.58 1.74 -1.21
CA ASP A 79 -12.27 1.77 -2.63
C ASP A 79 -10.75 1.74 -2.83
N LEU A 80 -10.31 1.01 -3.85
CA LEU A 80 -8.91 0.98 -4.22
C LEU A 80 -8.51 2.35 -4.76
N TRP A 81 -7.37 2.87 -4.31
CA TRP A 81 -6.92 4.22 -4.67
C TRP A 81 -6.21 4.32 -6.01
N GLY A 82 -6.15 3.23 -6.74
CA GLY A 82 -5.53 3.13 -8.06
C GLY A 82 -5.96 1.85 -8.74
N GLU A 83 -5.05 1.23 -9.48
CA GLU A 83 -5.32 0.00 -10.21
C GLU A 83 -4.26 -1.05 -9.93
N ILE A 84 -4.67 -2.31 -9.89
CA ILE A 84 -3.76 -3.45 -9.76
C ILE A 84 -3.78 -4.20 -11.09
N SER A 85 -2.60 -4.49 -11.61
CA SER A 85 -2.47 -5.22 -12.88
C SER A 85 -1.38 -6.30 -12.86
#